data_20ce21540836d7c3f4b2144127efcbd9
#
_entry.id   20ce21540836d7c3f4b2144127efcbd9
#
_cell.length_a   1.000
_cell.length_b   1.000
_cell.length_c   1.000
_cell.angle_alpha   90.00
_cell.angle_beta   90.00
_cell.angle_gamma   90.00
#
_symmetry.space_group_name_H-M   'P 1'
#
loop_
_entity.id
_entity.type
_entity.pdbx_description
1 polymer ?
#
loop_
_entity_poly.entity_id
_entity_poly.type
_entity_poly.pdbx_seq_one_letter_code
_entity_poly.pdbx_strand_id
1 'polypeptide(L)'
;RRYSGSPVPMGFGERGAKSVCLVDFAGRQASVECLPVPVFQELERIEGAWEAIESRLKAISAGGGHPWLEIIYTGSELISDLRDRVEALTAGADMEVLRIKNARIMERALERDGDADTLDTLDLYEVFERCLAAHGVPDEQRPDLRLAYRETVASFLEEDPHA
;
A
#
# COMPACT_ATOMS: atom_id res chain seq x y z
N ARG A 1 6.05 1.19 32.32
CA ARG A 1 4.90 0.51 31.65
C ARG A 1 5.36 0.06 30.28
N ARG A 2 4.98 -1.16 29.88
CA ARG A 2 5.27 -1.73 28.58
C ARG A 2 3.98 -2.33 28.04
N TYR A 3 3.73 -2.12 26.74
CA TYR A 3 2.60 -2.69 26.03
C TYR A 3 3.10 -3.83 25.14
N SER A 4 2.31 -4.88 25.00
CA SER A 4 2.56 -5.91 23.99
C SER A 4 2.32 -5.31 22.62
N GLY A 5 3.35 -5.27 21.78
CA GLY A 5 3.24 -4.89 20.39
C GLY A 5 3.00 -6.12 19.49
N SER A 6 2.96 -5.88 18.19
CA SER A 6 2.91 -6.96 17.21
C SER A 6 4.25 -7.71 17.18
N PRO A 7 4.26 -9.05 17.36
CA PRO A 7 5.48 -9.84 17.26
C PRO A 7 6.03 -9.93 15.83
N VAL A 8 5.21 -9.65 14.84
CA VAL A 8 5.58 -9.62 13.42
C VAL A 8 5.19 -8.28 12.80
N PRO A 9 5.84 -7.85 11.71
CA PRO A 9 5.42 -6.66 10.99
C PRO A 9 4.00 -6.82 10.45
N MET A 10 3.13 -5.84 10.69
CA MET A 10 1.76 -5.80 10.19
C MET A 10 1.61 -4.92 8.95
N GLY A 11 2.67 -4.22 8.54
CA GLY A 11 2.66 -3.37 7.37
C GLY A 11 4.03 -2.82 6.99
N PHE A 12 4.12 -2.30 5.77
CA PHE A 12 5.36 -1.78 5.17
C PHE A 12 5.95 -0.55 5.87
N GLY A 13 5.18 0.11 6.75
CA GLY A 13 5.66 1.24 7.55
C GLY A 13 6.43 0.85 8.80
N GLU A 14 6.32 -0.41 9.22
CA GLU A 14 6.94 -0.89 10.44
C GLU A 14 8.41 -1.29 10.18
N ARG A 15 9.31 -0.48 10.69
CA ARG A 15 10.75 -0.72 10.57
C ARG A 15 11.34 -1.15 11.92
N GLY A 16 12.30 -2.07 11.90
CA GLY A 16 13.06 -2.50 13.05
C GLY A 16 12.78 -3.93 13.51
N ALA A 17 13.69 -4.44 14.30
CA ALA A 17 13.62 -5.77 14.87
C ALA A 17 12.44 -5.91 15.83
N LYS A 18 11.69 -6.98 15.69
CA LYS A 18 10.59 -7.33 16.59
C LYS A 18 11.12 -8.17 17.75
N SER A 19 10.46 -8.05 18.90
CA SER A 19 10.79 -8.84 20.08
C SER A 19 9.55 -9.18 20.88
N VAL A 20 9.58 -10.30 21.57
CA VAL A 20 8.61 -10.67 22.60
C VAL A 20 9.27 -10.60 23.97
N CYS A 21 8.48 -10.40 25.00
CA CYS A 21 8.97 -10.38 26.37
C CYS A 21 8.51 -11.64 27.10
N LEU A 22 9.47 -12.39 27.63
CA LEU A 22 9.22 -13.42 28.62
C LEU A 22 9.21 -12.76 30.01
N VAL A 23 8.15 -12.96 30.77
CA VAL A 23 8.00 -12.38 32.10
C VAL A 23 7.80 -13.48 33.13
N ASP A 24 8.78 -13.63 34.02
CA ASP A 24 8.73 -14.56 35.11
C ASP A 24 8.40 -13.83 36.41
N PHE A 25 7.51 -14.40 37.21
CA PHE A 25 7.12 -13.86 38.50
C PHE A 25 7.60 -14.75 39.65
N ALA A 26 8.40 -14.18 40.55
CA ALA A 26 8.71 -14.77 41.85
C ALA A 26 7.96 -13.97 42.94
N GLY A 27 6.74 -14.39 43.24
CA GLY A 27 5.83 -13.64 44.10
C GLY A 27 5.41 -12.32 43.44
N ARG A 28 5.84 -11.16 44.01
CA ARG A 28 5.57 -9.83 43.47
C ARG A 28 6.72 -9.25 42.64
N GLN A 29 7.83 -9.97 42.55
CA GLN A 29 8.96 -9.56 41.74
C GLN A 29 8.82 -10.15 40.33
N ALA A 30 8.93 -9.27 39.30
CA ALA A 30 8.90 -9.66 37.90
C ALA A 30 10.30 -9.55 37.31
N SER A 31 10.74 -10.60 36.63
CA SER A 31 11.91 -10.60 35.75
C SER A 31 11.46 -10.57 34.31
N VAL A 32 12.05 -9.71 33.47
CA VAL A 32 11.65 -9.54 32.07
C VAL A 32 12.84 -9.82 31.18
N GLU A 33 12.70 -10.78 30.28
CA GLU A 33 13.64 -11.08 29.22
C GLU A 33 13.04 -10.73 27.86
N CYS A 34 13.79 -10.03 27.00
CA CYS A 34 13.38 -9.71 25.64
C CYS A 34 13.98 -10.70 24.66
N LEU A 35 13.15 -11.46 24.00
CA LEU A 35 13.55 -12.44 23.00
C LEU A 35 13.33 -11.85 21.59
N PRO A 36 14.35 -11.81 20.73
CA PRO A 36 14.18 -11.35 19.35
C PRO A 36 13.29 -12.31 18.56
N VAL A 37 12.40 -11.78 17.74
CA VAL A 37 11.59 -12.57 16.81
C VAL A 37 12.32 -12.61 15.47
N PRO A 38 12.54 -13.81 14.90
CA PRO A 38 13.10 -13.92 13.56
C PRO A 38 12.23 -13.26 12.50
N VAL A 39 12.83 -12.73 11.46
CA VAL A 39 12.10 -12.22 10.29
C VAL A 39 11.71 -13.41 9.43
N PHE A 40 10.43 -13.76 9.41
CA PHE A 40 9.89 -14.87 8.61
C PHE A 40 9.53 -14.43 7.20
N GLN A 41 9.10 -13.17 7.05
CA GLN A 41 8.77 -12.55 5.79
C GLN A 41 9.35 -11.14 5.76
N GLU A 42 10.16 -10.87 4.79
CA GLU A 42 10.74 -9.54 4.58
C GLU A 42 9.73 -8.63 3.89
N LEU A 43 9.49 -7.44 4.47
CA LEU A 43 8.64 -6.41 3.90
C LEU A 43 9.51 -5.23 3.52
N GLU A 44 9.45 -4.83 2.26
CA GLU A 44 10.22 -3.67 1.78
C GLU A 44 9.31 -2.67 1.06
N ARG A 45 9.46 -1.39 1.43
CA ARG A 45 8.85 -0.26 0.74
C ARG A 45 9.90 0.40 -0.12
N ILE A 46 9.62 0.48 -1.42
CA ILE A 46 10.44 1.18 -2.41
C ILE A 46 9.69 2.46 -2.81
N GLU A 47 10.30 3.60 -2.55
CA GLU A 47 9.71 4.90 -2.84
C GLU A 47 10.68 5.74 -3.66
N GLY A 48 10.20 6.35 -4.75
CA GLY A 48 11.04 7.20 -5.58
C GLY A 48 10.53 7.39 -7.00
N ALA A 49 11.38 8.00 -7.84
CA ALA A 49 11.23 8.06 -9.28
C ALA A 49 11.50 6.67 -9.91
N TRP A 50 11.14 6.53 -11.19
CA TRP A 50 11.22 5.23 -11.87
C TRP A 50 12.63 4.61 -11.82
N GLU A 51 13.66 5.39 -12.06
CA GLU A 51 15.07 4.92 -12.08
C GLU A 51 15.50 4.35 -10.72
N ALA A 52 15.04 4.96 -9.62
CA ALA A 52 15.32 4.49 -8.27
C ALA A 52 14.60 3.17 -7.98
N ILE A 53 13.32 3.08 -8.39
CA ILE A 53 12.52 1.86 -8.26
C ILE A 53 13.14 0.73 -9.07
N GLU A 54 13.45 0.97 -10.35
CA GLU A 54 14.06 -0.01 -11.23
C GLU A 54 15.40 -0.51 -10.70
N SER A 55 16.26 0.40 -10.26
CA SER A 55 17.57 0.06 -9.68
C SER A 55 17.41 -0.81 -8.43
N ARG A 56 16.45 -0.49 -7.56
CA ARG A 56 16.21 -1.26 -6.34
C ARG A 56 15.63 -2.64 -6.63
N LEU A 57 14.68 -2.75 -7.55
CA LEU A 57 14.12 -4.05 -7.98
C LEU A 57 15.20 -4.97 -8.54
N LYS A 58 16.09 -4.45 -9.39
CA LYS A 58 17.23 -5.20 -9.92
C LYS A 58 18.20 -5.65 -8.81
N ALA A 59 18.46 -4.81 -7.83
CA ALA A 59 19.31 -5.15 -6.69
C ALA A 59 18.72 -6.27 -5.83
N ILE A 60 17.40 -6.23 -5.57
CA ILE A 60 16.69 -7.27 -4.83
C ILE A 60 16.75 -8.60 -5.62
N SER A 61 16.47 -8.56 -6.93
CA SER A 61 16.55 -9.75 -7.81
C SER A 61 17.94 -10.40 -7.79
N ALA A 62 19.00 -9.61 -7.70
CA ALA A 62 20.37 -10.11 -7.62
C ALA A 62 20.76 -10.64 -6.22
N GLY A 63 20.11 -10.15 -5.17
CA GLY A 63 20.45 -10.47 -3.77
C GLY A 63 19.93 -11.81 -3.26
N GLY A 64 18.95 -12.39 -3.91
CA GLY A 64 18.29 -13.63 -3.50
C GLY A 64 17.52 -13.48 -2.18
N GLY A 65 16.23 -13.44 -2.23
CA GLY A 65 15.32 -13.32 -1.09
C GLY A 65 13.90 -13.38 -1.62
N HIS A 66 12.90 -13.52 -0.71
CA HIS A 66 11.48 -13.54 -1.09
C HIS A 66 10.74 -12.35 -0.48
N PRO A 67 11.16 -11.09 -0.70
CA PRO A 67 10.51 -9.97 -0.06
C PRO A 67 9.13 -9.71 -0.66
N TRP A 68 8.20 -9.29 0.19
CA TRP A 68 6.98 -8.62 -0.22
C TRP A 68 7.23 -7.14 -0.37
N LEU A 69 6.76 -6.57 -1.48
CA LEU A 69 7.10 -5.22 -1.89
C LEU A 69 5.86 -4.31 -1.92
N GLU A 70 6.02 -3.10 -1.38
CA GLU A 70 5.16 -1.96 -1.66
C GLU A 70 5.95 -0.94 -2.48
N ILE A 71 5.46 -0.58 -3.65
CA ILE A 71 6.08 0.39 -4.54
C ILE A 71 5.28 1.69 -4.51
N ILE A 72 5.95 2.80 -4.23
CA ILE A 72 5.37 4.13 -4.22
C ILE A 72 6.13 5.00 -5.22
N TYR A 73 5.50 5.27 -6.35
CA TYR A 73 6.05 6.15 -7.35
C TYR A 73 5.81 7.61 -6.98
N THR A 74 6.90 8.38 -6.85
CA THR A 74 6.89 9.81 -6.53
C THR A 74 7.52 10.68 -7.63
N GLY A 75 7.84 10.09 -8.78
CA GLY A 75 8.47 10.78 -9.90
C GLY A 75 7.60 11.85 -10.53
N SER A 76 8.24 12.76 -11.27
CA SER A 76 7.55 13.89 -11.94
C SER A 76 6.88 13.51 -13.26
N GLU A 77 7.26 12.42 -13.86
CA GLU A 77 6.70 11.95 -15.13
C GLU A 77 5.38 11.22 -14.92
N LEU A 78 4.47 11.36 -15.89
CA LEU A 78 3.25 10.58 -15.94
C LEU A 78 3.56 9.22 -16.58
N ILE A 79 3.67 8.18 -15.76
CA ILE A 79 3.86 6.81 -16.23
C ILE A 79 2.49 6.11 -16.20
N SER A 80 1.90 5.91 -17.38
CA SER A 80 0.61 5.22 -17.51
C SER A 80 0.74 3.69 -17.38
N ASP A 81 1.90 3.15 -17.69
CA ASP A 81 2.24 1.72 -17.72
C ASP A 81 3.11 1.29 -16.53
N LEU A 82 3.03 2.02 -15.40
CA LEU A 82 3.85 1.74 -14.21
C LEU A 82 3.73 0.29 -13.73
N ARG A 83 2.51 -0.24 -13.72
CA ARG A 83 2.25 -1.62 -13.32
C ARG A 83 2.94 -2.61 -14.25
N ASP A 84 2.76 -2.45 -15.55
CA ASP A 84 3.34 -3.35 -16.56
C ASP A 84 4.87 -3.35 -16.51
N ARG A 85 5.48 -2.19 -16.30
CA ARG A 85 6.93 -2.05 -16.10
C ARG A 85 7.43 -2.77 -14.87
N VAL A 86 6.72 -2.64 -13.75
CA VAL A 86 7.06 -3.33 -12.51
C VAL A 86 6.92 -4.84 -12.70
N GLU A 87 5.82 -5.31 -13.27
CA GLU A 87 5.58 -6.73 -13.54
C GLU A 87 6.64 -7.31 -14.46
N ALA A 88 7.05 -6.58 -15.49
CA ALA A 88 8.12 -7.02 -16.40
C ALA A 88 9.48 -7.18 -15.69
N LEU A 89 9.80 -6.32 -14.72
CA LEU A 89 11.04 -6.39 -13.96
C LEU A 89 11.02 -7.46 -12.87
N THR A 90 9.86 -7.81 -12.36
CA THR A 90 9.70 -8.81 -11.31
C THR A 90 9.37 -10.19 -11.86
N ALA A 91 9.07 -10.30 -13.16
CA ALA A 91 8.77 -11.56 -13.82
C ALA A 91 9.94 -12.56 -13.68
N GLY A 92 9.67 -13.68 -13.03
CA GLY A 92 10.66 -14.74 -12.77
C GLY A 92 11.66 -14.44 -11.66
N ALA A 93 11.53 -13.32 -10.96
CA ALA A 93 12.29 -13.03 -9.76
C ALA A 93 11.53 -13.54 -8.52
N ASP A 94 12.29 -13.87 -7.48
CA ASP A 94 11.77 -14.43 -6.25
C ASP A 94 11.34 -13.30 -5.28
N MET A 95 10.35 -12.50 -5.72
CA MET A 95 9.78 -11.39 -4.97
C MET A 95 8.30 -11.22 -5.33
N GLU A 96 7.50 -10.66 -4.42
CA GLU A 96 6.09 -10.43 -4.64
C GLU A 96 5.71 -8.97 -4.44
N VAL A 97 5.11 -8.35 -5.44
CA VAL A 97 4.64 -6.96 -5.36
C VAL A 97 3.18 -6.95 -4.93
N LEU A 98 2.94 -6.62 -3.64
CA LEU A 98 1.59 -6.60 -3.08
C LEU A 98 0.86 -5.30 -3.37
N ARG A 99 1.59 -4.18 -3.54
CA ARG A 99 0.97 -2.88 -3.71
C ARG A 99 1.81 -1.96 -4.59
N ILE A 100 1.15 -1.31 -5.54
CA ILE A 100 1.74 -0.23 -6.35
C ILE A 100 0.88 1.01 -6.16
N LYS A 101 1.51 2.11 -5.72
CA LYS A 101 0.87 3.42 -5.55
C LYS A 101 1.57 4.44 -6.42
N ASN A 102 0.78 5.33 -7.02
CA ASN A 102 1.29 6.55 -7.64
C ASN A 102 0.89 7.73 -6.75
N ALA A 103 1.84 8.20 -5.94
CA ALA A 103 1.61 9.26 -4.96
C ALA A 103 1.08 10.54 -5.62
N ARG A 104 1.52 10.84 -6.85
CA ARG A 104 1.12 12.04 -7.59
C ARG A 104 -0.33 12.02 -8.06
N ILE A 105 -0.85 10.85 -8.41
CA ILE A 105 -2.27 10.73 -8.76
C ILE A 105 -3.12 11.03 -7.51
N MET A 106 -2.68 10.51 -6.37
CA MET A 106 -3.35 10.72 -5.09
C MET A 106 -3.24 12.18 -4.62
N GLU A 107 -2.04 12.79 -4.74
CA GLU A 107 -1.81 14.19 -4.37
C GLU A 107 -2.57 15.17 -5.28
N ARG A 108 -2.61 14.94 -6.59
CA ARG A 108 -3.41 15.73 -7.53
C ARG A 108 -4.93 15.56 -7.34
N ALA A 109 -5.39 14.40 -6.93
CA ALA A 109 -6.78 14.20 -6.55
C ALA A 109 -7.14 15.00 -5.29
N LEU A 110 -6.18 15.15 -4.36
CA LEU A 110 -6.32 15.94 -3.14
C LEU A 110 -6.09 17.45 -3.36
N GLU A 111 -5.11 17.86 -4.19
CA GLU A 111 -4.80 19.28 -4.43
C GLU A 111 -5.84 20.01 -5.29
N ARG A 112 -6.60 19.31 -6.13
CA ARG A 112 -7.70 19.92 -6.91
C ARG A 112 -8.90 20.32 -6.06
N ASP A 113 -8.94 19.91 -4.82
CA ASP A 113 -9.94 20.30 -3.84
C ASP A 113 -9.38 21.30 -2.83
N GLY A 114 -9.15 22.52 -3.27
CA GLY A 114 -8.83 23.67 -2.41
C GLY A 114 -9.99 24.09 -1.48
N ASP A 115 -11.01 23.26 -1.29
CA ASP A 115 -12.07 23.41 -0.32
C ASP A 115 -12.11 22.17 0.59
N ALA A 116 -12.14 22.45 1.87
CA ALA A 116 -11.89 21.57 3.02
C ALA A 116 -12.94 20.45 3.22
N ASP A 117 -13.19 19.63 2.20
CA ASP A 117 -13.96 18.41 2.37
C ASP A 117 -13.03 17.25 2.72
N THR A 118 -13.13 16.74 3.93
CA THR A 118 -12.44 15.53 4.34
C THR A 118 -13.01 14.33 3.58
N LEU A 119 -12.17 13.32 3.30
CA LEU A 119 -12.58 12.07 2.62
C LEU A 119 -13.81 11.39 3.24
N ASP A 120 -14.09 11.67 4.52
CA ASP A 120 -15.24 11.15 5.26
C ASP A 120 -16.59 11.81 4.87
N THR A 121 -16.56 12.93 4.15
CA THR A 121 -17.76 13.68 3.75
C THR A 121 -18.10 13.53 2.26
N LEU A 122 -17.22 12.92 1.46
CA LEU A 122 -17.45 12.74 0.03
C LEU A 122 -18.24 11.45 -0.24
N ASP A 123 -19.32 11.57 -1.01
CA ASP A 123 -20.03 10.42 -1.55
C ASP A 123 -19.12 9.62 -2.50
N LEU A 124 -19.14 8.30 -2.40
CA LEU A 124 -18.38 7.36 -3.23
C LEU A 124 -18.52 7.67 -4.74
N TYR A 125 -19.71 8.10 -5.17
CA TYR A 125 -19.97 8.47 -6.57
C TYR A 125 -19.30 9.77 -6.97
N GLU A 126 -19.22 10.72 -6.05
CA GLU A 126 -18.57 12.02 -6.30
C GLU A 126 -17.05 11.84 -6.44
N VAL A 127 -16.44 11.00 -5.59
CA VAL A 127 -15.02 10.62 -5.73
C VAL A 127 -14.75 9.98 -7.09
N PHE A 128 -15.63 9.09 -7.55
CA PHE A 128 -15.49 8.44 -8.85
C PHE A 128 -15.60 9.43 -10.02
N GLU A 129 -16.56 10.36 -9.98
CA GLU A 129 -16.70 11.42 -11.00
C GLU A 129 -15.44 12.31 -11.06
N ARG A 130 -14.89 12.67 -9.92
CA ARG A 130 -13.63 13.42 -9.85
C ARG A 130 -12.46 12.62 -10.44
N CYS A 131 -12.41 11.29 -10.20
CA CYS A 131 -11.43 10.42 -10.84
C CYS A 131 -11.58 10.40 -12.38
N LEU A 132 -12.78 10.27 -12.92
CA LEU A 132 -13.03 10.31 -14.36
C LEU A 132 -12.57 11.63 -14.98
N ALA A 133 -12.81 12.75 -14.29
CA ALA A 133 -12.38 14.06 -14.73
C ALA A 133 -10.85 14.21 -14.66
N ALA A 134 -10.22 13.74 -13.58
CA ALA A 134 -8.77 13.81 -13.37
C ALA A 134 -7.98 13.00 -14.40
N HIS A 135 -8.54 11.86 -14.82
CA HIS A 135 -7.93 10.98 -15.83
C HIS A 135 -8.28 11.37 -17.28
N GLY A 136 -9.04 12.45 -17.48
CA GLY A 136 -9.39 12.93 -18.82
C GLY A 136 -10.20 11.91 -19.63
N VAL A 137 -11.02 11.09 -18.97
CA VAL A 137 -11.83 10.06 -19.62
C VAL A 137 -12.81 10.72 -20.59
N PRO A 138 -12.84 10.30 -21.86
CA PRO A 138 -13.77 10.82 -22.86
C PRO A 138 -15.23 10.68 -22.42
N ASP A 139 -16.05 11.68 -22.71
CA ASP A 139 -17.46 11.69 -22.30
C ASP A 139 -18.25 10.49 -22.83
N GLU A 140 -17.86 9.95 -23.97
CA GLU A 140 -18.46 8.76 -24.59
C GLU A 140 -18.28 7.49 -23.76
N GLN A 141 -17.19 7.37 -22.99
CA GLN A 141 -16.88 6.19 -22.18
C GLN A 141 -17.39 6.31 -20.73
N ARG A 142 -17.72 7.51 -20.28
CA ARG A 142 -18.17 7.74 -18.90
C ARG A 142 -19.44 7.00 -18.50
N PRO A 143 -20.47 6.86 -19.37
CA PRO A 143 -21.69 6.14 -19.01
C PRO A 143 -21.43 4.66 -18.66
N ASP A 144 -20.62 3.97 -19.44
CA ASP A 144 -20.29 2.55 -19.24
C ASP A 144 -19.47 2.36 -17.96
N LEU A 145 -18.51 3.25 -17.71
CA LEU A 145 -17.71 3.23 -16.48
C LEU A 145 -18.55 3.53 -15.23
N ARG A 146 -19.52 4.44 -15.33
CA ARG A 146 -20.46 4.70 -14.22
C ARG A 146 -21.33 3.50 -13.92
N LEU A 147 -21.79 2.81 -14.96
CA LEU A 147 -22.60 1.59 -14.78
C LEU A 147 -21.78 0.51 -14.08
N ALA A 148 -20.58 0.20 -14.58
CA ALA A 148 -19.69 -0.79 -14.00
C ALA A 148 -19.31 -0.45 -12.54
N TYR A 149 -19.06 0.83 -12.25
CA TYR A 149 -18.77 1.28 -10.89
C TYR A 149 -19.95 1.07 -9.95
N ARG A 150 -21.19 1.40 -10.38
CA ARG A 150 -22.39 1.18 -9.57
C ARG A 150 -22.62 -0.29 -9.26
N GLU A 151 -22.44 -1.17 -10.25
CA GLU A 151 -22.55 -2.61 -10.07
C GLU A 151 -21.54 -3.13 -9.05
N THR A 152 -20.29 -2.64 -9.15
CA THR A 152 -19.22 -3.01 -8.21
C THR A 152 -19.53 -2.55 -6.78
N VAL A 153 -19.96 -1.30 -6.60
CA VAL A 153 -20.31 -0.77 -5.28
C VAL A 153 -21.51 -1.52 -4.70
N ALA A 154 -22.53 -1.82 -5.51
CA ALA A 154 -23.69 -2.58 -5.07
C ALA A 154 -23.30 -3.98 -4.60
N SER A 155 -22.44 -4.70 -5.33
CA SER A 155 -21.96 -6.02 -4.92
C SER A 155 -21.17 -5.98 -3.60
N PHE A 156 -20.36 -4.93 -3.39
CA PHE A 156 -19.62 -4.75 -2.14
C PHE A 156 -20.52 -4.51 -0.94
N LEU A 157 -21.56 -3.69 -1.12
CA LEU A 157 -22.53 -3.39 -0.05
C LEU A 157 -23.44 -4.59 0.29
N GLU A 158 -23.66 -5.51 -0.66
CA GLU A 158 -24.41 -6.75 -0.42
C GLU A 158 -23.59 -7.81 0.32
N GLU A 159 -22.25 -7.83 0.12
CA GLU A 159 -21.34 -8.76 0.79
C GLU A 159 -21.00 -8.37 2.24
N ASP A 160 -21.13 -7.11 2.62
CA ASP A 160 -20.82 -6.63 3.99
C ASP A 160 -21.97 -5.79 4.58
N PRO A 161 -23.03 -6.45 5.10
CA PRO A 161 -24.19 -5.76 5.69
C PRO A 161 -23.88 -5.06 7.03
N HIS A 162 -22.61 -5.03 7.48
CA HIS A 162 -22.16 -4.42 8.73
C HIS A 162 -21.02 -3.39 8.55
N ALA A 163 -20.74 -2.92 7.31
CA ALA A 163 -19.78 -1.84 7.08
C ALA A 163 -20.39 -0.46 7.35
#